data_a9be94dca7536360d7401815ece14db5
#
_entry.id   a9be94dca7536360d7401815ece14db5
#
_cell.length_a   1.000
_cell.length_b   1.000
_cell.length_c   1.000
_cell.angle_alpha   90.00
_cell.angle_beta   90.00
_cell.angle_gamma   90.00
#
_symmetry.space_group_name_H-M   'P 1'
#
loop_
_entity.id
_entity.type
_entity.pdbx_description
1 polymer ?
#
loop_
_entity_poly.entity_id
_entity_poly.type
_entity_poly.pdbx_seq_one_letter_code
_entity_poly.pdbx_strand_id
1 'polypeptide(L)'
;MSLDRRAWLRYTGSLLATGGLVPAALAQSAPWPARPLRMVVPFPPGGLIDNMARLISQRLALELGQPVVIDNKPGAGGNVGAAEVARASPDGYTLLMASPPLTISPALYASMPYKPEQIMPVALIGRVPNVLLVNPKSGI
;
A
#
# COMPACT_ATOMS: atom_id res chain seq x y z
N MET A 1 -61.46 46.46 0.69
CA MET A 1 -61.10 45.15 1.29
C MET A 1 -59.64 45.23 1.66
N SER A 2 -59.31 45.56 2.89
CA SER A 2 -57.94 45.70 3.37
C SER A 2 -57.48 44.34 3.90
N LEU A 3 -56.52 43.80 3.25
CA LEU A 3 -55.85 42.52 3.70
C LEU A 3 -55.00 42.83 4.93
N ASP A 4 -55.39 42.25 6.06
CA ASP A 4 -54.78 42.45 7.35
C ASP A 4 -53.36 41.85 7.37
N ARG A 5 -52.35 42.70 7.55
CA ARG A 5 -50.92 42.34 7.61
C ARG A 5 -50.61 41.32 8.70
N ARG A 6 -51.50 41.13 9.66
CA ARG A 6 -51.32 40.17 10.75
C ARG A 6 -51.67 38.72 10.37
N ALA A 7 -52.42 38.52 9.27
CA ALA A 7 -52.74 37.18 8.78
C ALA A 7 -51.55 36.50 8.10
N TRP A 8 -50.64 37.24 7.48
CA TRP A 8 -49.45 36.71 6.79
C TRP A 8 -48.40 36.12 7.73
N LEU A 9 -48.30 36.66 8.97
CA LEU A 9 -47.35 36.21 9.97
C LEU A 9 -47.73 34.86 10.64
N ARG A 10 -48.95 34.41 10.46
CA ARG A 10 -49.41 33.11 11.04
C ARG A 10 -49.22 31.91 10.11
N TYR A 11 -49.03 32.14 8.80
CA TYR A 11 -48.82 31.05 7.82
C TYR A 11 -47.37 30.79 7.47
N THR A 12 -46.45 31.67 7.84
CA THR A 12 -45.00 31.48 7.61
C THR A 12 -44.30 30.66 8.71
N GLY A 13 -45.00 30.39 9.82
CA GLY A 13 -44.39 29.67 10.96
C GLY A 13 -44.47 28.15 10.90
N SER A 14 -45.27 27.57 9.98
CA SER A 14 -45.52 26.11 9.98
C SER A 14 -44.73 25.31 8.93
N LEU A 15 -43.87 25.94 8.12
CA LEU A 15 -43.13 25.25 7.05
C LEU A 15 -41.67 24.94 7.39
N LEU A 16 -41.21 25.26 8.60
CA LEU A 16 -39.81 25.07 9.03
C LEU A 16 -39.59 23.91 10.00
N ALA A 17 -40.60 23.07 10.24
CA ALA A 17 -40.50 21.96 11.23
C ALA A 17 -40.37 20.58 10.62
N THR A 18 -40.28 20.42 9.30
CA THR A 18 -39.85 19.17 8.67
C THR A 18 -38.36 19.28 8.33
N GLY A 19 -37.54 19.51 9.36
CA GLY A 19 -36.11 19.21 9.30
C GLY A 19 -35.96 17.73 8.98
N GLY A 20 -35.80 17.43 7.69
CA GLY A 20 -35.53 16.07 7.24
C GLY A 20 -34.36 15.53 8.01
N LEU A 21 -34.59 14.51 8.84
CA LEU A 21 -33.59 13.57 9.28
C LEU A 21 -33.03 12.95 8.00
N VAL A 22 -32.03 13.61 7.40
CA VAL A 22 -31.15 12.95 6.44
C VAL A 22 -30.53 11.81 7.24
N PRO A 23 -30.86 10.53 6.97
CA PRO A 23 -30.15 9.45 7.63
C PRO A 23 -28.67 9.71 7.26
N ALA A 24 -27.84 9.99 8.28
CA ALA A 24 -26.40 9.93 8.11
C ALA A 24 -26.15 8.49 7.63
N ALA A 25 -26.05 8.32 6.32
CA ALA A 25 -25.61 7.07 5.73
C ALA A 25 -24.25 6.82 6.38
N LEU A 26 -24.25 5.93 7.37
CA LEU A 26 -23.03 5.40 7.95
C LEU A 26 -22.27 4.88 6.72
N ALA A 27 -21.30 5.64 6.28
CA ALA A 27 -20.38 5.21 5.26
C ALA A 27 -19.66 4.00 5.84
N GLN A 28 -20.26 2.82 5.64
CA GLN A 28 -19.62 1.55 5.94
C GLN A 28 -18.37 1.54 5.07
N SER A 29 -17.24 1.77 5.69
CA SER A 29 -15.95 1.57 5.02
C SER A 29 -15.97 0.17 4.44
N ALA A 30 -15.85 0.08 3.12
CA ALA A 30 -15.81 -1.22 2.45
C ALA A 30 -14.74 -2.09 3.13
N PRO A 31 -15.00 -3.39 3.34
CA PRO A 31 -14.04 -4.27 3.99
C PRO A 31 -12.71 -4.23 3.20
N TRP A 32 -11.61 -4.13 3.92
CA TRP A 32 -10.28 -4.21 3.31
C TRP A 32 -9.96 -5.66 2.91
N PRO A 33 -9.40 -5.91 1.71
CA PRO A 33 -9.14 -4.97 0.62
C PRO A 33 -10.36 -4.79 -0.31
N ALA A 34 -10.71 -3.53 -0.64
CA ALA A 34 -11.81 -3.20 -1.54
C ALA A 34 -11.34 -2.93 -3.00
N ARG A 35 -10.05 -2.99 -3.27
CA ARG A 35 -9.44 -2.72 -4.58
C ARG A 35 -8.14 -3.53 -4.74
N PRO A 36 -7.60 -3.65 -5.96
CA PRO A 36 -6.35 -4.35 -6.21
C PRO A 36 -5.20 -3.84 -5.34
N LEU A 37 -4.34 -4.77 -4.90
CA LEU A 37 -3.10 -4.48 -4.23
C LEU A 37 -1.96 -4.35 -5.25
N ARG A 38 -0.95 -3.58 -4.91
CA ARG A 38 0.27 -3.43 -5.68
C ARG A 38 1.45 -4.01 -4.90
N MET A 39 2.19 -4.93 -5.51
CA MET A 39 3.41 -5.49 -4.93
C MET A 39 4.63 -5.00 -5.72
N VAL A 40 5.40 -4.11 -5.11
CA VAL A 40 6.63 -3.58 -5.69
C VAL A 40 7.74 -4.61 -5.52
N VAL A 41 8.36 -4.98 -6.65
CA VAL A 41 9.52 -5.87 -6.71
C VAL A 41 10.74 -5.03 -7.08
N PRO A 42 11.72 -4.81 -6.18
CA PRO A 42 12.84 -3.90 -6.39
C PRO A 42 13.95 -4.48 -7.27
N PHE A 43 13.61 -5.42 -8.16
CA PHE A 43 14.53 -6.10 -9.06
C PHE A 43 13.91 -6.30 -10.45
N PRO A 44 14.74 -6.54 -11.48
CA PRO A 44 14.24 -6.84 -12.82
C PRO A 44 13.32 -8.06 -12.85
N PRO A 45 12.38 -8.11 -13.81
CA PRO A 45 11.53 -9.27 -14.03
C PRO A 45 12.36 -10.54 -14.34
N GLY A 46 11.82 -11.70 -13.95
CA GLY A 46 12.40 -13.03 -14.24
C GLY A 46 13.49 -13.48 -13.25
N GLY A 47 13.89 -12.63 -12.30
CA GLY A 47 14.79 -13.02 -11.23
C GLY A 47 14.09 -13.83 -10.12
N LEU A 48 14.88 -14.35 -9.16
CA LEU A 48 14.36 -15.14 -8.03
C LEU A 48 13.26 -14.37 -7.27
N ILE A 49 13.51 -13.12 -6.93
CA ILE A 49 12.57 -12.28 -6.14
C ILE A 49 11.28 -12.02 -6.92
N ASP A 50 11.36 -11.77 -8.22
CA ASP A 50 10.20 -11.59 -9.09
C ASP A 50 9.36 -12.86 -9.20
N ASN A 51 10.01 -14.02 -9.42
CA ASN A 51 9.32 -15.29 -9.51
C ASN A 51 8.62 -15.66 -8.18
N MET A 52 9.26 -15.42 -7.05
CA MET A 52 8.63 -15.60 -5.73
C MET A 52 7.45 -14.64 -5.53
N ALA A 53 7.60 -13.37 -5.90
CA ALA A 53 6.53 -12.41 -5.81
C ALA A 53 5.31 -12.83 -6.64
N ARG A 54 5.51 -13.31 -7.87
CA ARG A 54 4.43 -13.80 -8.75
C ARG A 54 3.72 -15.03 -8.17
N LEU A 55 4.48 -15.97 -7.62
CA LEU A 55 3.91 -17.17 -6.99
C LEU A 55 3.04 -16.81 -5.79
N ILE A 56 3.52 -15.91 -4.93
CA ILE A 56 2.81 -15.47 -3.74
C ILE A 56 1.60 -14.62 -4.11
N SER A 57 1.73 -13.73 -5.10
CA SER A 57 0.65 -12.84 -5.51
C SER A 57 -0.58 -13.61 -6.00
N GLN A 58 -0.39 -14.74 -6.69
CA GLN A 58 -1.48 -15.61 -7.12
C GLN A 58 -2.27 -16.15 -5.93
N ARG A 59 -1.56 -16.70 -4.94
CA ARG A 59 -2.22 -17.24 -3.73
C ARG A 59 -2.85 -16.14 -2.88
N LEU A 60 -2.15 -15.04 -2.71
CA LEU A 60 -2.65 -13.89 -1.95
C LEU A 60 -3.91 -13.28 -2.58
N ALA A 61 -3.97 -13.22 -3.92
CA ALA A 61 -5.15 -12.75 -4.63
C ALA A 61 -6.38 -13.63 -4.38
N LEU A 62 -6.20 -14.96 -4.31
CA LEU A 62 -7.30 -15.89 -3.98
C LEU A 62 -7.81 -15.69 -2.55
N GLU A 63 -6.90 -15.53 -1.59
CA GLU A 63 -7.27 -15.37 -0.17
C GLU A 63 -7.91 -14.01 0.11
N LEU A 64 -7.44 -12.95 -0.55
CA LEU A 64 -7.93 -11.59 -0.34
C LEU A 64 -9.13 -11.22 -1.23
N GLY A 65 -9.45 -12.04 -2.24
CA GLY A 65 -10.51 -11.72 -3.20
C GLY A 65 -10.21 -10.50 -4.09
N GLN A 66 -8.95 -10.04 -4.14
CA GLN A 66 -8.52 -8.88 -4.92
C GLN A 66 -7.22 -9.19 -5.66
N PRO A 67 -7.06 -8.71 -6.91
CA PRO A 67 -5.82 -8.89 -7.64
C PRO A 67 -4.62 -8.29 -6.91
N VAL A 68 -3.46 -8.96 -7.02
CA VAL A 68 -2.17 -8.42 -6.59
C VAL A 68 -1.30 -8.18 -7.80
N VAL A 69 -1.11 -6.91 -8.15
CA VAL A 69 -0.38 -6.47 -9.34
C VAL A 69 1.11 -6.34 -9.01
N ILE A 70 1.96 -7.04 -9.77
CA ILE A 70 3.41 -6.95 -9.65
C ILE A 70 3.91 -5.73 -10.41
N ASP A 71 4.72 -4.91 -9.74
CA ASP A 71 5.36 -3.72 -10.31
C ASP A 71 6.88 -3.76 -10.06
N ASN A 72 7.64 -4.04 -11.09
CA ASN A 72 9.10 -4.12 -11.00
C ASN A 72 9.72 -2.72 -11.02
N LYS A 73 10.46 -2.37 -9.95
CA LYS A 73 11.16 -1.08 -9.77
C LYS A 73 12.62 -1.30 -9.43
N PRO A 74 13.42 -1.76 -10.39
CA PRO A 74 14.84 -2.01 -10.16
C PRO A 74 15.64 -0.71 -9.99
N GLY A 75 16.80 -0.83 -9.35
CA GLY A 75 17.78 0.25 -9.24
C GLY A 75 18.38 0.40 -7.85
N ALA A 76 19.64 0.84 -7.80
CA ALA A 76 20.40 1.11 -6.58
C ALA A 76 20.31 -0.03 -5.53
N GLY A 77 20.50 -1.28 -5.97
CA GLY A 77 20.41 -2.44 -5.05
C GLY A 77 19.03 -2.68 -4.44
N GLY A 78 17.97 -2.15 -5.05
CA GLY A 78 16.59 -2.24 -4.56
C GLY A 78 16.10 -0.98 -3.83
N ASN A 79 16.97 0.00 -3.60
CA ASN A 79 16.61 1.22 -2.88
C ASN A 79 15.57 2.08 -3.63
N VAL A 80 15.50 2.00 -4.96
CA VAL A 80 14.49 2.71 -5.77
C VAL A 80 13.09 2.20 -5.43
N GLY A 81 12.87 0.89 -5.50
CA GLY A 81 11.58 0.28 -5.16
C GLY A 81 11.21 0.48 -3.69
N ALA A 82 12.18 0.35 -2.78
CA ALA A 82 11.97 0.57 -1.36
C ALA A 82 11.55 2.02 -1.06
N ALA A 83 12.20 3.01 -1.69
CA ALA A 83 11.84 4.41 -1.54
C ALA A 83 10.43 4.73 -2.08
N GLU A 84 10.00 4.04 -3.11
CA GLU A 84 8.64 4.19 -3.63
C GLU A 84 7.60 3.71 -2.63
N VAL A 85 7.83 2.53 -2.02
CA VAL A 85 6.93 1.98 -1.00
C VAL A 85 6.94 2.83 0.27
N ALA A 86 8.11 3.32 0.71
CA ALA A 86 8.23 4.19 1.88
C ALA A 86 7.43 5.50 1.75
N ARG A 87 7.18 5.97 0.52
CA ARG A 87 6.37 7.16 0.22
C ARG A 87 4.91 6.86 -0.07
N ALA A 88 4.54 5.59 -0.20
CA ALA A 88 3.16 5.19 -0.45
C ALA A 88 2.28 5.44 0.78
N SER A 89 0.96 5.53 0.57
CA SER A 89 0.00 5.61 1.67
C SER A 89 0.09 4.38 2.57
N PRO A 90 0.06 4.52 3.91
CA PRO A 90 0.16 3.39 4.84
C PRO A 90 -1.20 2.68 5.02
N ASP A 91 -1.87 2.38 3.92
CA ASP A 91 -3.22 1.79 3.86
C ASP A 91 -3.23 0.28 3.57
N GLY A 92 -2.04 -0.33 3.45
CA GLY A 92 -1.86 -1.75 3.17
C GLY A 92 -2.02 -2.15 1.71
N TYR A 93 -2.29 -1.22 0.79
CA TYR A 93 -2.44 -1.54 -0.64
C TYR A 93 -1.14 -1.56 -1.43
N THR A 94 -0.04 -1.06 -0.85
CA THR A 94 1.28 -1.11 -1.48
C THR A 94 2.22 -1.95 -0.63
N LEU A 95 2.65 -3.07 -1.17
CA LEU A 95 3.54 -4.04 -0.54
C LEU A 95 4.93 -3.98 -1.18
N LEU A 96 5.96 -4.31 -0.43
CA LEU A 96 7.33 -4.49 -0.93
C LEU A 96 7.73 -5.96 -0.82
N MET A 97 8.17 -6.54 -1.92
CA MET A 97 8.88 -7.82 -1.89
C MET A 97 10.33 -7.56 -1.49
N ALA A 98 10.58 -7.50 -0.18
CA ALA A 98 11.89 -7.17 0.37
C ALA A 98 12.91 -8.29 0.17
N SER A 99 14.19 -7.92 0.22
CA SER A 99 15.33 -8.84 0.13
C SER A 99 16.47 -8.30 1.01
N PRO A 100 17.54 -9.06 1.28
CA PRO A 100 18.62 -8.65 2.18
C PRO A 100 19.21 -7.25 1.96
N PRO A 101 19.34 -6.72 0.73
CA PRO A 101 19.77 -5.34 0.52
C PRO A 101 18.99 -4.29 1.31
N LEU A 102 17.70 -4.49 1.57
CA LEU A 102 16.89 -3.53 2.34
C LEU A 102 17.50 -3.27 3.75
N THR A 103 17.99 -4.32 4.40
CA THR A 103 18.57 -4.23 5.74
C THR A 103 20.06 -3.87 5.73
N ILE A 104 20.76 -4.15 4.64
CA ILE A 104 22.19 -3.90 4.48
C ILE A 104 22.48 -2.47 4.00
N SER A 105 21.62 -1.94 3.13
CA SER A 105 21.81 -0.63 2.49
C SER A 105 22.04 0.51 3.47
N PRO A 106 21.37 0.63 4.63
CA PRO A 106 21.66 1.69 5.60
C PRO A 106 23.09 1.72 6.13
N ALA A 107 23.75 0.55 6.15
CA ALA A 107 25.17 0.46 6.57
C ALA A 107 26.15 0.73 5.42
N LEU A 108 25.70 0.63 4.17
CA LEU A 108 26.55 0.80 2.98
C LEU A 108 26.50 2.20 2.39
N TYR A 109 25.36 2.89 2.48
CA TYR A 109 25.15 4.17 1.83
C TYR A 109 25.15 5.30 2.85
N ALA A 110 25.94 6.33 2.61
CA ALA A 110 25.98 7.52 3.46
C ALA A 110 24.65 8.30 3.46
N SER A 111 23.83 8.14 2.42
CA SER A 111 22.51 8.76 2.31
C SER A 111 21.53 7.80 1.66
N MET A 112 20.36 7.67 2.25
CA MET A 112 19.28 6.81 1.79
C MET A 112 18.09 7.66 1.33
N PRO A 113 17.39 7.26 0.24
CA PRO A 113 16.20 7.98 -0.24
C PRO A 113 14.94 7.73 0.61
N TYR A 114 15.04 6.93 1.65
CA TYR A 114 13.97 6.60 2.62
C TYR A 114 14.60 6.27 3.99
N LYS A 115 13.77 6.26 5.03
CA LYS A 115 14.15 5.77 6.35
C LYS A 115 13.63 4.34 6.53
N PRO A 116 14.44 3.39 7.04
CA PRO A 116 14.00 2.00 7.24
C PRO A 116 12.70 1.86 8.04
N GLU A 117 12.48 2.74 9.01
CA GLU A 117 11.31 2.75 9.89
C GLU A 117 9.99 3.10 9.15
N GLN A 118 10.08 3.61 7.92
CA GLN A 118 8.92 3.87 7.08
C GLN A 118 8.36 2.59 6.44
N ILE A 119 9.08 1.48 6.51
CA ILE A 119 8.67 0.19 5.93
C ILE A 119 8.51 -0.82 7.06
N MET A 120 7.27 -1.23 7.30
CA MET A 120 6.96 -2.21 8.34
C MET A 120 7.00 -3.63 7.78
N PRO A 121 7.75 -4.57 8.40
CA PRO A 121 7.75 -5.96 7.98
C PRO A 121 6.38 -6.61 8.30
N VAL A 122 5.87 -7.39 7.34
CA VAL A 122 4.58 -8.09 7.45
C VAL A 122 4.79 -9.59 7.68
N ALA A 123 5.60 -10.24 6.86
CA ALA A 123 5.84 -11.68 6.95
C ALA A 123 7.21 -12.07 6.39
N LEU A 124 7.79 -13.11 6.96
CA LEU A 124 8.97 -13.77 6.41
C LEU A 124 8.52 -14.81 5.39
N ILE A 125 8.85 -14.58 4.11
CA ILE A 125 8.43 -15.44 3.00
C ILE A 125 9.35 -16.64 2.84
N GLY A 126 10.65 -16.46 3.06
CA GLY A 126 11.63 -17.53 2.91
C GLY A 126 13.02 -17.10 3.34
N ARG A 127 13.93 -18.05 3.34
CA ARG A 127 15.36 -17.86 3.62
C ARG A 127 16.18 -18.44 2.48
N VAL A 128 17.16 -17.68 2.02
CA VAL A 128 18.09 -18.10 0.98
C VAL A 128 19.50 -18.00 1.57
N PRO A 129 20.29 -19.09 1.55
CA PRO A 129 21.67 -19.03 2.02
C PRO A 129 22.52 -18.22 1.04
N ASN A 130 23.41 -17.40 1.56
CA ASN A 130 24.47 -16.81 0.77
C ASN A 130 25.70 -17.71 0.88
N VAL A 131 26.34 -17.98 -0.25
CA VAL A 131 27.59 -18.75 -0.30
C VAL A 131 28.69 -17.89 -0.92
N LEU A 132 29.87 -17.93 -0.33
CA LEU A 132 31.06 -17.32 -0.90
C LEU A 132 31.70 -18.34 -1.84
N LEU A 133 31.82 -17.96 -3.10
CA LEU A 133 32.47 -18.77 -4.11
C LEU A 133 33.82 -18.16 -4.48
N VAL A 134 34.82 -18.98 -4.58
CA VAL A 134 36.15 -18.58 -5.04
C VAL A 134 36.58 -19.46 -6.22
N ASN A 135 37.43 -18.94 -7.08
CA ASN A 135 38.03 -19.74 -8.12
C ASN A 135 38.96 -20.79 -7.47
N PRO A 136 38.87 -22.11 -7.80
CA PRO A 136 39.74 -23.14 -7.23
C PRO A 136 41.23 -22.85 -7.39
N LYS A 137 41.61 -22.02 -8.38
CA LYS A 137 43.01 -21.65 -8.65
C LYS A 137 43.43 -20.38 -7.88
N SER A 138 42.57 -19.79 -7.05
CA SER A 138 42.88 -18.54 -6.31
C SER A 138 43.88 -18.74 -5.15
N GLY A 139 44.17 -19.99 -4.76
CA GLY A 139 45.06 -20.28 -3.63
C GLY A 139 44.47 -20.02 -2.25
N ILE A 140 43.15 -19.80 -2.17
CA ILE A 140 42.37 -19.61 -0.92
C ILE A 140 41.72 -20.93 -0.56
#